data_82d481ccbed9d0b3eb8ec36c37096e8d
#
_entry.id   82d481ccbed9d0b3eb8ec36c37096e8d
#
_cell.length_a   1.000
_cell.length_b   1.000
_cell.length_c   1.000
_cell.angle_alpha   90.00
_cell.angle_beta   90.00
_cell.angle_gamma   90.00
#
_symmetry.space_group_name_H-M   'P 1'
#
loop_
_entity.id
_entity.type
_entity.pdbx_description
1 polymer ?
#
loop_
_entity_poly.entity_id
_entity_poly.type
_entity_poly.pdbx_seq_one_letter_code
_entity_poly.pdbx_strand_id
1 'polypeptide(L)'
;MSAPAAPQYKVDVQKAVGFQPAPQKVVYTSRDLMLYALSIGVKQDELKFLYENDAQFAAFPTYPLVLGLKKDTHGVSVYGGGGKEDVPGIPAFDPNKLVHGDQSIEIFRPLPLGGEFELHTTVSGVYDKGKGMVIERTTKMVDPKEPSKPYSSMKGSAFVRGYGGWGGPKGPKQDSYDPPKDKAPDAEYEDQTNDDLAILYRLSG
;
A
#
# COMPACT_ATOMS: atom_id res chain seq x y z
N MET A 1 -11.46 6.55 39.25
CA MET A 1 -11.53 6.55 37.77
C MET A 1 -12.25 5.27 37.35
N SER A 2 -13.46 5.37 36.75
CA SER A 2 -14.19 4.19 36.27
C SER A 2 -13.43 3.57 35.12
N ALA A 3 -13.35 2.23 35.07
CA ALA A 3 -12.77 1.51 33.93
C ALA A 3 -13.47 1.94 32.64
N PRO A 4 -12.74 2.10 31.52
CA PRO A 4 -13.37 2.39 30.23
C PRO A 4 -14.36 1.28 29.90
N ALA A 5 -15.54 1.67 29.42
CA ALA A 5 -16.57 0.73 29.00
C ALA A 5 -16.00 -0.23 27.94
N ALA A 6 -16.34 -1.51 28.03
CA ALA A 6 -15.92 -2.50 27.05
C ALA A 6 -16.40 -2.09 25.64
N PRO A 7 -15.59 -2.32 24.60
CA PRO A 7 -15.98 -1.96 23.23
C PRO A 7 -17.26 -2.71 22.82
N GLN A 8 -18.17 -2.00 22.15
CA GLN A 8 -19.45 -2.55 21.67
C GLN A 8 -19.31 -3.47 20.44
N TYR A 9 -18.10 -3.78 20.02
CA TYR A 9 -17.79 -4.62 18.85
C TYR A 9 -16.87 -5.78 19.27
N LYS A 10 -16.88 -6.83 18.49
CA LYS A 10 -16.06 -8.01 18.67
C LYS A 10 -15.12 -8.18 17.49
N VAL A 11 -13.84 -8.44 17.78
CA VAL A 11 -12.84 -8.83 16.77
C VAL A 11 -12.51 -10.30 16.93
N ASP A 12 -12.57 -11.04 15.83
CA ASP A 12 -12.21 -12.46 15.76
C ASP A 12 -10.97 -12.61 14.86
N VAL A 13 -9.80 -12.59 15.50
CA VAL A 13 -8.50 -12.65 14.81
C VAL A 13 -8.33 -13.93 14.00
N GLN A 14 -8.85 -15.05 14.50
CA GLN A 14 -8.71 -16.35 13.82
C GLN A 14 -9.49 -16.43 12.50
N LYS A 15 -10.61 -15.70 12.41
CA LYS A 15 -11.35 -15.58 11.17
C LYS A 15 -10.77 -14.57 10.21
N ALA A 16 -10.13 -13.53 10.75
CA ALA A 16 -9.61 -12.43 9.94
C ALA A 16 -8.24 -12.74 9.32
N VAL A 17 -7.32 -13.28 10.10
CA VAL A 17 -5.97 -13.58 9.62
C VAL A 17 -6.00 -14.79 8.69
N GLY A 18 -5.37 -14.63 7.53
CA GLY A 18 -5.40 -15.62 6.44
C GLY A 18 -6.56 -15.42 5.45
N PHE A 19 -7.50 -14.51 5.73
CA PHE A 19 -8.55 -14.18 4.78
C PHE A 19 -7.95 -13.60 3.49
N GLN A 20 -8.44 -14.12 2.37
CA GLN A 20 -8.04 -13.70 1.04
C GLN A 20 -9.31 -13.33 0.26
N PRO A 21 -9.49 -12.06 -0.10
CA PRO A 21 -10.53 -11.66 -1.04
C PRO A 21 -10.24 -12.22 -2.43
N ALA A 22 -11.20 -12.10 -3.33
CA ALA A 22 -10.97 -12.41 -4.73
C ALA A 22 -9.80 -11.59 -5.28
N PRO A 23 -8.93 -12.18 -6.14
CA PRO A 23 -7.85 -11.46 -6.76
C PRO A 23 -8.35 -10.22 -7.50
N GLN A 24 -7.65 -9.11 -7.31
CA GLN A 24 -7.95 -7.86 -7.99
C GLN A 24 -7.19 -7.80 -9.32
N LYS A 25 -7.91 -7.72 -10.43
CA LYS A 25 -7.31 -7.49 -11.74
C LYS A 25 -6.76 -6.07 -11.83
N VAL A 26 -5.59 -5.95 -12.44
CA VAL A 26 -4.92 -4.68 -12.71
C VAL A 26 -4.33 -4.69 -14.11
N VAL A 27 -4.35 -3.54 -14.76
CA VAL A 27 -3.79 -3.35 -16.10
C VAL A 27 -3.01 -2.05 -16.16
N TYR A 28 -1.88 -2.06 -16.83
CA TYR A 28 -1.11 -0.84 -17.08
C TYR A 28 -0.25 -0.95 -18.35
N THR A 29 0.23 0.18 -18.80
CA THR A 29 1.08 0.34 -19.98
C THR A 29 2.34 1.13 -19.62
N SER A 30 3.30 1.22 -20.53
CA SER A 30 4.48 2.08 -20.39
C SER A 30 4.12 3.55 -20.12
N ARG A 31 3.00 4.02 -20.70
CA ARG A 31 2.51 5.38 -20.43
C ARG A 31 2.16 5.59 -18.95
N ASP A 32 1.54 4.61 -18.29
CA ASP A 32 1.22 4.68 -16.87
C ASP A 32 2.49 4.69 -16.02
N LEU A 33 3.53 3.95 -16.43
CA LEU A 33 4.83 3.94 -15.74
C LEU A 33 5.51 5.31 -15.81
N MET A 34 5.55 5.94 -16.99
CA MET A 34 6.12 7.28 -17.17
C MET A 34 5.32 8.33 -16.40
N LEU A 35 3.99 8.25 -16.43
CA LEU A 35 3.12 9.16 -15.68
C LEU A 35 3.39 9.07 -14.17
N TYR A 36 3.51 7.85 -13.65
CA TYR A 36 3.85 7.64 -12.25
C TYR A 36 5.22 8.20 -11.91
N ALA A 37 6.24 7.93 -12.72
CA ALA A 37 7.58 8.44 -12.52
C ALA A 37 7.61 9.98 -12.44
N LEU A 38 6.95 10.66 -13.38
CA LEU A 38 6.78 12.12 -13.33
C LEU A 38 6.07 12.59 -12.07
N SER A 39 5.02 11.86 -11.65
CA SER A 39 4.18 12.23 -10.52
C SER A 39 4.86 12.12 -9.15
N ILE A 40 5.93 11.32 -9.07
CA ILE A 40 6.77 11.19 -7.87
C ILE A 40 8.06 12.02 -7.96
N GLY A 41 8.19 12.86 -8.99
CA GLY A 41 9.26 13.83 -9.10
C GLY A 41 10.53 13.37 -9.82
N VAL A 42 10.48 12.24 -10.58
CA VAL A 42 11.60 11.86 -11.45
C VAL A 42 11.90 12.97 -12.44
N LYS A 43 13.17 13.32 -12.59
CA LYS A 43 13.63 14.46 -13.39
C LYS A 43 14.07 14.02 -14.80
N GLN A 44 14.17 14.99 -15.70
CA GLN A 44 14.47 14.80 -17.13
C GLN A 44 15.80 14.10 -17.43
N ASP A 45 16.72 14.04 -16.50
CA ASP A 45 18.01 13.37 -16.60
C ASP A 45 17.95 11.87 -16.27
N GLU A 46 16.78 11.38 -15.78
CA GLU A 46 16.54 9.98 -15.47
C GLU A 46 15.67 9.29 -16.54
N LEU A 47 16.12 9.36 -17.81
CA LEU A 47 15.37 8.87 -18.98
C LEU A 47 14.97 7.39 -18.87
N LYS A 48 15.70 6.58 -18.12
CA LYS A 48 15.37 5.18 -17.86
C LYS A 48 13.98 4.97 -17.24
N PHE A 49 13.33 6.01 -16.71
CA PHE A 49 11.96 5.94 -16.17
C PHE A 49 10.97 6.78 -16.97
N LEU A 50 11.45 7.64 -17.89
CA LEU A 50 10.64 8.65 -18.57
C LEU A 50 10.61 8.53 -20.08
N TYR A 51 11.40 7.62 -20.67
CA TYR A 51 11.50 7.50 -22.12
C TYR A 51 11.55 6.03 -22.53
N GLU A 52 10.47 5.58 -23.15
CA GLU A 52 10.25 4.17 -23.53
C GLU A 52 11.25 3.62 -24.54
N ASN A 53 11.98 4.49 -25.27
CA ASN A 53 13.04 4.08 -26.18
C ASN A 53 14.44 4.10 -25.54
N ASP A 54 14.55 4.44 -24.25
CA ASP A 54 15.82 4.27 -23.53
C ASP A 54 16.13 2.78 -23.41
N ALA A 55 17.39 2.40 -23.68
CA ALA A 55 17.81 1.00 -23.62
C ALA A 55 17.69 0.37 -22.21
N GLN A 56 17.60 1.20 -21.16
CA GLN A 56 17.44 0.79 -19.78
C GLN A 56 16.03 1.10 -19.25
N PHE A 57 15.07 1.40 -20.13
CA PHE A 57 13.72 1.75 -19.69
C PHE A 57 13.13 0.70 -18.74
N ALA A 58 12.66 1.15 -17.59
CA ALA A 58 12.17 0.31 -16.52
C ALA A 58 11.02 0.98 -15.75
N ALA A 59 10.18 0.16 -15.15
CA ALA A 59 9.20 0.64 -14.17
C ALA A 59 9.92 1.16 -12.93
N PHE A 60 9.47 2.30 -12.39
CA PHE A 60 9.96 2.76 -11.10
C PHE A 60 9.59 1.74 -10.01
N PRO A 61 10.50 1.34 -9.12
CA PRO A 61 10.31 0.18 -8.23
C PRO A 61 9.08 0.26 -7.32
N THR A 62 8.61 1.45 -6.97
CA THR A 62 7.44 1.63 -6.11
C THR A 62 6.11 1.65 -6.87
N TYR A 63 6.11 1.54 -8.21
CA TYR A 63 4.90 1.56 -9.02
C TYR A 63 3.82 0.55 -8.58
N PRO A 64 4.12 -0.69 -8.15
CA PRO A 64 3.10 -1.64 -7.71
C PRO A 64 2.21 -1.13 -6.57
N LEU A 65 2.67 -0.15 -5.78
CA LEU A 65 1.90 0.40 -4.65
C LEU A 65 0.62 1.12 -5.07
N VAL A 66 0.59 1.70 -6.28
CA VAL A 66 -0.60 2.42 -6.79
C VAL A 66 -1.57 1.52 -7.55
N LEU A 67 -1.18 0.30 -7.92
CA LEU A 67 -2.00 -0.61 -8.73
C LEU A 67 -3.31 -0.98 -8.05
N GLY A 68 -3.32 -1.10 -6.72
CA GLY A 68 -4.53 -1.36 -5.95
C GLY A 68 -5.58 -0.26 -6.06
N LEU A 69 -5.16 0.98 -6.32
CA LEU A 69 -6.02 2.14 -6.55
C LEU A 69 -6.44 2.22 -8.02
N LYS A 70 -5.49 2.01 -8.94
CA LYS A 70 -5.72 2.06 -10.39
C LYS A 70 -6.67 0.96 -10.88
N LYS A 71 -6.55 -0.25 -10.38
CA LYS A 71 -7.32 -1.44 -10.79
C LYS A 71 -7.13 -1.78 -12.28
N ASP A 72 -8.17 -2.26 -12.93
CA ASP A 72 -8.23 -2.65 -14.34
C ASP A 72 -8.74 -1.51 -15.26
N THR A 73 -8.75 -0.28 -14.79
CA THR A 73 -9.21 0.87 -15.56
C THR A 73 -8.05 1.57 -16.27
N HIS A 74 -8.32 2.07 -17.48
CA HIS A 74 -7.46 3.02 -18.20
C HIS A 74 -7.77 4.48 -17.84
N GLY A 75 -8.81 4.71 -17.06
CA GLY A 75 -9.19 6.02 -16.54
C GLY A 75 -8.59 6.31 -15.19
N VAL A 76 -8.95 7.47 -14.63
CA VAL A 76 -8.59 7.85 -13.27
C VAL A 76 -9.49 7.12 -12.28
N SER A 77 -8.90 6.54 -11.25
CA SER A 77 -9.65 5.90 -10.17
C SER A 77 -10.55 6.90 -9.45
N VAL A 78 -11.78 6.47 -9.14
CA VAL A 78 -12.67 7.24 -8.28
C VAL A 78 -12.36 6.89 -6.84
N TYR A 79 -11.72 7.81 -6.12
CA TYR A 79 -11.42 7.63 -4.71
C TYR A 79 -12.72 7.43 -3.91
N GLY A 80 -12.75 6.41 -3.07
CA GLY A 80 -13.94 6.06 -2.29
C GLY A 80 -14.92 5.09 -2.96
N GLY A 81 -14.72 4.72 -4.22
CA GLY A 81 -15.51 3.71 -4.94
C GLY A 81 -15.15 2.26 -4.61
N GLY A 82 -14.20 2.03 -3.71
CA GLY A 82 -13.88 0.71 -3.17
C GLY A 82 -15.02 0.26 -2.28
N GLY A 83 -15.75 -0.81 -2.67
CA GLY A 83 -16.75 -1.43 -1.83
C GLY A 83 -16.16 -1.75 -0.46
N LYS A 84 -17.01 -1.76 0.57
CA LYS A 84 -16.62 -2.27 1.88
C LYS A 84 -16.16 -3.71 1.69
N GLU A 85 -14.88 -3.94 1.84
CA GLU A 85 -14.36 -5.30 1.93
C GLU A 85 -14.70 -5.82 3.32
N ASP A 86 -15.73 -6.64 3.41
CA ASP A 86 -16.12 -7.27 4.67
C ASP A 86 -15.12 -8.39 4.98
N VAL A 87 -14.10 -8.05 5.75
CA VAL A 87 -13.15 -9.05 6.27
C VAL A 87 -13.82 -9.81 7.41
N PRO A 88 -13.98 -11.15 7.28
CA PRO A 88 -14.57 -11.93 8.35
C PRO A 88 -13.84 -11.72 9.68
N GLY A 89 -14.58 -11.53 10.77
CA GLY A 89 -14.00 -11.30 12.09
C GLY A 89 -13.55 -9.86 12.39
N ILE A 90 -13.62 -8.96 11.42
CA ILE A 90 -13.41 -7.53 11.65
C ILE A 90 -14.77 -6.83 11.65
N PRO A 91 -15.08 -6.02 12.69
CA PRO A 91 -16.34 -5.28 12.72
C PRO A 91 -16.38 -4.23 11.60
N ALA A 92 -17.56 -3.91 11.11
CA ALA A 92 -17.75 -2.78 10.23
C ALA A 92 -17.28 -1.48 10.93
N PHE A 93 -16.54 -0.65 10.24
CA PHE A 93 -16.04 0.61 10.75
C PHE A 93 -16.25 1.74 9.73
N ASP A 94 -16.27 2.96 10.24
CA ASP A 94 -16.30 4.16 9.41
C ASP A 94 -14.98 4.32 8.63
N PRO A 95 -14.99 4.33 7.28
CA PRO A 95 -13.77 4.50 6.49
C PRO A 95 -12.98 5.77 6.82
N ASN A 96 -13.64 6.83 7.30
CA ASN A 96 -12.97 8.08 7.71
C ASN A 96 -12.09 7.92 8.97
N LYS A 97 -12.24 6.81 9.68
CA LYS A 97 -11.39 6.47 10.85
C LYS A 97 -10.14 5.68 10.47
N LEU A 98 -10.04 5.25 9.22
CA LEU A 98 -8.89 4.51 8.72
C LEU A 98 -7.78 5.48 8.33
N VAL A 99 -6.58 5.20 8.86
CA VAL A 99 -5.35 5.96 8.54
C VAL A 99 -4.32 4.96 8.05
N HIS A 100 -3.64 5.28 6.95
CA HIS A 100 -2.50 4.51 6.50
C HIS A 100 -1.41 4.53 7.58
N GLY A 101 -0.88 3.37 7.94
CA GLY A 101 0.14 3.23 9.00
C GLY A 101 1.56 3.16 8.44
N ASP A 102 1.86 2.06 7.79
CA ASP A 102 3.15 1.80 7.17
C ASP A 102 3.00 1.04 5.86
N GLN A 103 4.08 1.04 5.07
CA GLN A 103 4.15 0.35 3.80
C GLN A 103 5.57 -0.13 3.54
N SER A 104 5.71 -1.39 3.13
CA SER A 104 6.95 -1.93 2.57
C SER A 104 6.69 -2.61 1.24
N ILE A 105 7.72 -2.69 0.41
CA ILE A 105 7.69 -3.40 -0.86
C ILE A 105 8.98 -4.19 -1.04
N GLU A 106 8.85 -5.39 -1.56
CA GLU A 106 9.94 -6.23 -1.97
C GLU A 106 9.73 -6.61 -3.44
N ILE A 107 10.74 -6.38 -4.28
CA ILE A 107 10.74 -6.71 -5.71
C ILE A 107 11.57 -7.96 -5.91
N PHE A 108 10.96 -9.03 -6.42
CA PHE A 108 11.63 -10.32 -6.62
C PHE A 108 12.24 -10.47 -8.01
N ARG A 109 11.70 -9.76 -8.99
CA ARG A 109 12.15 -9.78 -10.39
C ARG A 109 11.77 -8.46 -11.09
N PRO A 110 12.42 -8.11 -12.21
CA PRO A 110 12.10 -6.89 -12.95
C PRO A 110 10.60 -6.76 -13.20
N LEU A 111 10.07 -5.57 -12.93
CA LEU A 111 8.65 -5.29 -13.18
C LEU A 111 8.41 -5.23 -14.70
N PRO A 112 7.32 -5.84 -15.19
CA PRO A 112 6.93 -5.74 -16.59
C PRO A 112 6.67 -4.29 -17.01
N LEU A 113 6.89 -3.98 -18.29
CA LEU A 113 6.66 -2.64 -18.84
C LEU A 113 5.20 -2.38 -19.22
N GLY A 114 4.32 -3.33 -18.97
CA GLY A 114 2.89 -3.26 -19.18
C GLY A 114 2.28 -4.65 -19.26
N GLY A 115 0.95 -4.71 -19.20
CA GLY A 115 0.19 -5.97 -19.28
C GLY A 115 -0.96 -6.04 -18.29
N GLU A 116 -1.52 -7.24 -18.19
CA GLU A 116 -2.61 -7.58 -17.28
C GLU A 116 -2.05 -8.47 -16.15
N PHE A 117 -2.34 -8.12 -14.92
CA PHE A 117 -1.83 -8.82 -13.73
C PHE A 117 -2.93 -8.97 -12.69
N GLU A 118 -2.65 -9.70 -11.64
CA GLU A 118 -3.51 -9.83 -10.47
C GLU A 118 -2.78 -9.43 -9.19
N LEU A 119 -3.52 -8.80 -8.29
CA LEU A 119 -3.11 -8.54 -6.92
C LEU A 119 -3.78 -9.55 -6.01
N HIS A 120 -3.00 -10.41 -5.40
CA HIS A 120 -3.43 -11.41 -4.43
C HIS A 120 -3.17 -10.88 -3.03
N THR A 121 -4.23 -10.49 -2.33
CA THR A 121 -4.15 -9.91 -1.00
C THR A 121 -4.50 -10.93 0.08
N THR A 122 -3.75 -10.90 1.18
CA THR A 122 -4.02 -11.70 2.38
C THR A 122 -4.00 -10.77 3.60
N VAL A 123 -4.96 -10.90 4.48
CA VAL A 123 -4.89 -10.27 5.82
C VAL A 123 -3.84 -11.01 6.63
N SER A 124 -2.69 -10.36 6.85
CA SER A 124 -1.53 -10.96 7.53
C SER A 124 -1.52 -10.72 9.03
N GLY A 125 -2.28 -9.73 9.52
CA GLY A 125 -2.37 -9.45 10.96
C GLY A 125 -3.52 -8.54 11.34
N VAL A 126 -4.02 -8.72 12.57
CA VAL A 126 -4.98 -7.81 13.20
C VAL A 126 -4.55 -7.60 14.65
N TYR A 127 -4.28 -6.34 15.03
CA TYR A 127 -3.64 -6.01 16.30
C TYR A 127 -4.41 -4.94 17.07
N ASP A 128 -4.50 -5.16 18.40
CA ASP A 128 -5.07 -4.17 19.32
C ASP A 128 -3.99 -3.20 19.81
N LYS A 129 -4.08 -1.94 19.42
CA LYS A 129 -3.19 -0.86 19.86
C LYS A 129 -3.80 0.03 20.96
N GLY A 130 -4.83 -0.45 21.66
CA GLY A 130 -5.51 0.28 22.73
C GLY A 130 -6.43 1.39 22.23
N LYS A 131 -5.92 2.38 21.50
CA LYS A 131 -6.72 3.48 20.93
C LYS A 131 -7.30 3.16 19.54
N GLY A 132 -6.87 2.09 18.93
CA GLY A 132 -7.32 1.66 17.61
C GLY A 132 -6.91 0.24 17.31
N MET A 133 -7.37 -0.25 16.19
CA MET A 133 -7.04 -1.55 15.61
C MET A 133 -6.10 -1.35 14.43
N VAL A 134 -5.05 -2.15 14.33
CA VAL A 134 -4.22 -2.24 13.13
C VAL A 134 -4.67 -3.44 12.32
N ILE A 135 -4.90 -3.23 11.02
CA ILE A 135 -5.14 -4.30 10.04
C ILE A 135 -3.94 -4.30 9.11
N GLU A 136 -3.21 -5.41 9.08
CA GLU A 136 -2.06 -5.62 8.22
C GLU A 136 -2.45 -6.50 7.04
N ARG A 137 -2.01 -6.14 5.84
CA ARG A 137 -2.23 -6.90 4.60
C ARG A 137 -0.92 -7.11 3.86
N THR A 138 -0.79 -8.28 3.28
CA THR A 138 0.26 -8.59 2.31
C THR A 138 -0.38 -8.80 0.95
N THR A 139 0.08 -8.05 -0.05
CA THR A 139 -0.42 -8.12 -1.42
C THR A 139 0.71 -8.50 -2.36
N LYS A 140 0.50 -9.53 -3.19
CA LYS A 140 1.45 -9.99 -4.20
C LYS A 140 0.95 -9.63 -5.58
N MET A 141 1.83 -9.05 -6.41
CA MET A 141 1.57 -8.83 -7.83
C MET A 141 2.04 -10.05 -8.61
N VAL A 142 1.14 -10.67 -9.35
CA VAL A 142 1.42 -11.91 -10.10
C VAL A 142 0.94 -11.82 -11.55
N ASP A 143 1.59 -12.61 -12.43
CA ASP A 143 1.01 -12.99 -13.71
C ASP A 143 -0.06 -14.07 -13.44
N PRO A 144 -1.31 -13.93 -13.93
CA PRO A 144 -2.34 -14.96 -13.79
C PRO A 144 -1.92 -16.34 -14.29
N LYS A 145 -0.97 -16.40 -15.24
CA LYS A 145 -0.42 -17.65 -15.81
C LYS A 145 0.66 -18.28 -14.93
N GLU A 146 1.30 -17.49 -14.05
CA GLU A 146 2.37 -17.93 -13.15
C GLU A 146 2.18 -17.42 -11.72
N PRO A 147 1.05 -17.70 -11.04
CA PRO A 147 0.72 -17.09 -9.75
C PRO A 147 1.67 -17.46 -8.61
N SER A 148 2.45 -18.55 -8.78
CA SER A 148 3.48 -18.97 -7.82
C SER A 148 4.76 -18.13 -7.87
N LYS A 149 4.94 -17.28 -8.90
CA LYS A 149 6.15 -16.47 -9.11
C LYS A 149 5.79 -14.98 -9.08
N PRO A 150 5.62 -14.36 -7.92
CA PRO A 150 5.26 -12.95 -7.83
C PRO A 150 6.37 -12.05 -8.40
N TYR A 151 5.97 -10.90 -8.93
CA TYR A 151 6.87 -9.81 -9.27
C TYR A 151 7.28 -9.03 -8.04
N SER A 152 6.32 -8.79 -7.16
CA SER A 152 6.53 -8.04 -5.91
C SER A 152 5.64 -8.55 -4.79
N SER A 153 6.03 -8.24 -3.56
CA SER A 153 5.22 -8.36 -2.36
C SER A 153 5.17 -7.03 -1.66
N MET A 154 3.97 -6.56 -1.39
CA MET A 154 3.70 -5.30 -0.70
C MET A 154 3.04 -5.62 0.63
N LYS A 155 3.61 -5.13 1.73
CA LYS A 155 3.02 -5.28 3.06
C LYS A 155 2.67 -3.89 3.57
N GLY A 156 1.40 -3.68 3.90
CA GLY A 156 0.91 -2.42 4.41
C GLY A 156 0.04 -2.61 5.64
N SER A 157 0.03 -1.61 6.50
CA SER A 157 -0.85 -1.56 7.65
C SER A 157 -1.77 -0.34 7.62
N ALA A 158 -2.97 -0.53 8.14
CA ALA A 158 -3.94 0.53 8.33
C ALA A 158 -4.38 0.59 9.80
N PHE A 159 -4.43 1.79 10.36
CA PHE A 159 -4.86 2.03 11.73
C PHE A 159 -6.30 2.54 11.74
N VAL A 160 -7.21 1.82 12.38
CA VAL A 160 -8.62 2.20 12.53
C VAL A 160 -8.82 2.83 13.90
N ARG A 161 -8.99 4.16 13.92
CA ARG A 161 -9.13 4.95 15.14
C ARG A 161 -10.39 4.59 15.91
N GLY A 162 -10.29 4.43 17.22
CA GLY A 162 -11.41 4.15 18.11
C GLY A 162 -11.86 2.68 18.12
N TYR A 163 -11.17 1.79 17.41
CA TYR A 163 -11.45 0.35 17.37
C TYR A 163 -10.41 -0.49 18.12
N GLY A 164 -9.86 0.04 19.21
CA GLY A 164 -8.94 -0.66 20.11
C GLY A 164 -9.55 -1.04 21.45
N GLY A 165 -8.75 -1.62 22.33
CA GLY A 165 -9.16 -1.96 23.71
C GLY A 165 -9.95 -3.27 23.83
N TRP A 166 -9.96 -4.11 22.79
CA TRP A 166 -10.67 -5.40 22.78
C TRP A 166 -9.84 -6.57 23.33
N GLY A 167 -8.61 -6.29 23.80
CA GLY A 167 -7.76 -7.28 24.49
C GLY A 167 -7.02 -8.26 23.56
N GLY A 168 -6.93 -7.98 22.29
CA GLY A 168 -6.24 -8.82 21.33
C GLY A 168 -4.72 -8.66 21.29
N PRO A 169 -4.04 -9.36 20.34
CA PRO A 169 -2.60 -9.30 20.21
C PRO A 169 -2.12 -7.88 19.89
N LYS A 170 -0.98 -7.50 20.46
CA LYS A 170 -0.36 -6.18 20.23
C LYS A 170 0.42 -6.09 18.92
N GLY A 171 0.64 -7.24 18.27
CA GLY A 171 1.48 -7.35 17.08
C GLY A 171 2.97 -7.45 17.41
N PRO A 172 3.81 -7.62 16.38
CA PRO A 172 5.25 -7.65 16.55
C PRO A 172 5.77 -6.31 17.09
N LYS A 173 6.90 -6.36 17.76
CA LYS A 173 7.65 -5.15 18.12
C LYS A 173 8.17 -4.55 16.82
N GLN A 174 7.91 -3.28 16.61
CA GLN A 174 8.53 -2.56 15.50
C GLN A 174 9.98 -2.25 15.83
N ASP A 175 10.84 -2.43 14.83
CA ASP A 175 12.21 -1.98 14.95
C ASP A 175 12.23 -0.45 15.02
N SER A 176 13.07 0.08 15.91
CA SER A 176 13.29 1.52 16.03
C SER A 176 14.69 1.82 15.53
N TYR A 177 14.78 2.72 14.57
CA TYR A 177 16.03 3.18 14.00
C TYR A 177 16.25 4.63 14.41
N ASP A 178 16.64 4.81 15.68
CA ASP A 178 16.91 6.15 16.19
C ASP A 178 18.15 6.74 15.48
N PRO A 179 18.08 7.98 14.99
CA PRO A 179 19.23 8.62 14.39
C PRO A 179 20.35 8.79 15.42
N PRO A 180 21.63 8.72 15.02
CA PRO A 180 22.76 8.98 15.89
C PRO A 180 22.65 10.38 16.52
N LYS A 181 22.83 10.49 17.83
CA LYS A 181 22.69 11.78 18.56
C LYS A 181 23.86 12.73 18.36
N ASP A 182 25.03 12.16 18.07
CA ASP A 182 26.31 12.89 18.07
C ASP A 182 26.95 12.95 16.65
N LYS A 183 26.14 12.77 15.62
CA LYS A 183 26.60 12.79 14.22
C LYS A 183 25.66 13.65 13.37
N ALA A 184 26.22 14.53 12.56
CA ALA A 184 25.48 15.24 11.52
C ALA A 184 24.94 14.24 10.46
N PRO A 185 23.86 14.58 9.73
CA PRO A 185 23.38 13.78 8.61
C PRO A 185 24.50 13.53 7.58
N ASP A 186 24.52 12.34 6.99
CA ASP A 186 25.48 12.04 5.91
C ASP A 186 25.16 12.81 4.61
N ALA A 187 23.89 13.17 4.42
CA ALA A 187 23.40 14.00 3.32
C ALA A 187 22.11 14.70 3.70
N GLU A 188 21.86 15.84 3.13
CA GLU A 188 20.60 16.59 3.24
C GLU A 188 20.04 16.81 1.83
N TYR A 189 18.72 16.70 1.70
CA TYR A 189 18.00 16.94 0.46
C TYR A 189 16.84 17.90 0.74
N GLU A 190 16.77 18.96 -0.05
CA GLU A 190 15.66 19.91 -0.04
C GLU A 190 14.88 19.80 -1.34
N ASP A 191 13.56 19.73 -1.26
CA ASP A 191 12.67 19.74 -2.42
C ASP A 191 11.51 20.70 -2.20
N GLN A 192 11.17 21.42 -3.26
CA GLN A 192 10.02 22.31 -3.31
C GLN A 192 8.96 21.72 -4.21
N THR A 193 7.84 21.28 -3.63
CA THR A 193 6.70 20.81 -4.41
C THR A 193 6.10 21.94 -5.26
N ASN A 194 5.63 21.62 -6.45
CA ASN A 194 4.88 22.54 -7.28
C ASN A 194 3.36 22.37 -7.05
N ASP A 195 2.58 23.36 -7.50
CA ASP A 195 1.12 23.39 -7.28
C ASP A 195 0.37 22.25 -7.98
N ASP A 196 0.94 21.70 -9.04
CA ASP A 196 0.31 20.65 -9.86
C ASP A 196 0.69 19.22 -9.40
N LEU A 197 1.66 19.06 -8.48
CA LEU A 197 2.19 17.76 -8.12
C LEU A 197 1.12 16.79 -7.60
N ALA A 198 0.23 17.27 -6.73
CA ALA A 198 -0.85 16.45 -6.19
C ALA A 198 -1.86 16.02 -7.27
N ILE A 199 -2.14 16.92 -8.24
CA ILE A 199 -3.04 16.64 -9.36
C ILE A 199 -2.38 15.60 -10.28
N LEU A 200 -1.09 15.75 -10.57
CA LEU A 200 -0.34 14.82 -11.40
C LEU A 200 -0.27 13.43 -10.75
N TYR A 201 0.05 13.37 -9.45
CA TYR A 201 0.10 12.10 -8.71
C TYR A 201 -1.25 11.37 -8.71
N ARG A 202 -2.35 12.11 -8.57
CA ARG A 202 -3.69 11.55 -8.61
C ARG A 202 -4.01 10.83 -9.93
N LEU A 203 -3.37 11.19 -11.05
CA LEU A 203 -3.56 10.53 -12.34
C LEU A 203 -2.97 9.11 -12.39
N SER A 204 -2.17 8.74 -11.40
CA SER A 204 -1.54 7.41 -11.32
C SER A 204 -2.45 6.34 -10.70
N GLY A 205 -3.62 6.73 -10.14
CA GLY A 205 -4.58 5.78 -9.59
C GLY A 205 -5.57 6.37 -8.61
#